data_f177b1c05e98efff339fddacce90f7c4
#
_entry.id   f177b1c05e98efff339fddacce90f7c4
#
_cell.length_a   1.000
_cell.length_b   1.000
_cell.length_c   1.000
_cell.angle_alpha   90.00
_cell.angle_beta   90.00
_cell.angle_gamma   90.00
#
_symmetry.space_group_name_H-M   'P 1'
#
loop_
_entity.id
_entity.type
_entity.pdbx_description
1 polymer ?
#
loop_
_entity_poly.entity_id
_entity_poly.type
_entity_poly.pdbx_seq_one_letter_code
_entity_poly.pdbx_strand_id
1 'polypeptide(L)'
;ALFADFQWIANGSHFRHILDILRVKIPNMTVKKVREYLEHVDEAQCCRVGESAQLWADYLRMLRDLDCDLTDKQLIYPNSLKREHDKAARKITQVKDEKLNQVFRERAEKNDKYAWENENFKVLIPHDISELYEEGRKLSHCVGTYGKVVAEGKSVVAFIRKASDVNTPLCTIEI
;
A
#
# COMPACT_ATOMS: atom_id res chain seq x y z
N ALA A 1 -13.67 -37.57 -10.06
CA ALA A 1 -13.65 -36.19 -9.55
C ALA A 1 -12.23 -35.60 -9.62
N LEU A 2 -11.21 -36.20 -8.94
CA LEU A 2 -9.82 -35.72 -8.95
C LEU A 2 -9.21 -35.56 -10.34
N PHE A 3 -9.51 -36.44 -11.27
CA PHE A 3 -8.96 -36.41 -12.64
C PHE A 3 -9.54 -35.23 -13.46
N ALA A 4 -10.83 -34.93 -13.29
CA ALA A 4 -11.46 -33.79 -13.95
C ALA A 4 -10.94 -32.44 -13.44
N ASP A 5 -10.66 -32.36 -12.14
CA ASP A 5 -10.07 -31.15 -11.53
C ASP A 5 -8.62 -30.95 -12.00
N PHE A 6 -7.85 -32.04 -12.18
CA PHE A 6 -6.50 -31.99 -12.75
C PHE A 6 -6.50 -31.58 -14.22
N GLN A 7 -7.44 -32.09 -15.04
CA GLN A 7 -7.58 -31.66 -16.44
C GLN A 7 -7.98 -30.20 -16.57
N TRP A 8 -8.88 -29.72 -15.71
CA TRP A 8 -9.27 -28.32 -15.68
C TRP A 8 -8.08 -27.40 -15.35
N ILE A 9 -7.22 -27.78 -14.41
CA ILE A 9 -5.99 -27.05 -14.09
C ILE A 9 -4.99 -27.13 -15.24
N ALA A 10 -4.73 -28.32 -15.81
CA ALA A 10 -3.69 -28.55 -16.80
C ALA A 10 -3.97 -27.86 -18.14
N ASN A 11 -5.25 -27.74 -18.52
CA ASN A 11 -5.66 -27.17 -19.81
C ASN A 11 -5.83 -25.64 -19.78
N GLY A 12 -5.62 -24.98 -18.63
CA GLY A 12 -5.85 -23.57 -18.47
C GLY A 12 -4.57 -22.74 -18.29
N SER A 13 -4.54 -21.54 -18.89
CA SER A 13 -3.54 -20.52 -18.65
C SER A 13 -3.53 -20.00 -17.19
N HIS A 14 -4.46 -20.47 -16.37
CA HIS A 14 -4.70 -20.06 -14.99
C HIS A 14 -4.03 -20.96 -13.91
N PHE A 15 -3.33 -22.02 -14.32
CA PHE A 15 -2.67 -22.96 -13.40
C PHE A 15 -1.81 -22.29 -12.34
N ARG A 16 -1.00 -21.30 -12.75
CA ARG A 16 -0.13 -20.55 -11.85
C ARG A 16 -0.92 -19.82 -10.77
N HIS A 17 -2.00 -19.15 -11.15
CA HIS A 17 -2.84 -18.38 -10.24
C HIS A 17 -3.59 -19.27 -9.25
N ILE A 18 -4.04 -20.45 -9.67
CA ILE A 18 -4.64 -21.44 -8.79
C ILE A 18 -3.64 -21.94 -7.74
N LEU A 19 -2.38 -22.19 -8.13
CA LEU A 19 -1.34 -22.52 -7.17
C LEU A 19 -1.09 -21.37 -6.20
N ASP A 20 -1.12 -20.14 -6.65
CA ASP A 20 -0.96 -18.97 -5.78
C ASP A 20 -2.10 -18.85 -4.76
N ILE A 21 -3.35 -19.14 -5.16
CA ILE A 21 -4.51 -19.21 -4.26
C ILE A 21 -4.29 -20.29 -3.19
N LEU A 22 -3.89 -21.48 -3.60
CA LEU A 22 -3.67 -22.61 -2.67
C LEU A 22 -2.49 -22.33 -1.70
N ARG A 23 -1.51 -21.55 -2.12
CA ARG A 23 -0.35 -21.13 -1.27
C ARG A 23 -0.73 -20.17 -0.16
N VAL A 24 -1.86 -19.48 -0.25
CA VAL A 24 -2.34 -18.60 0.84
C VAL A 24 -2.69 -19.38 2.10
N LYS A 25 -2.81 -20.73 2.01
CA LYS A 25 -3.09 -21.61 3.15
C LYS A 25 -4.43 -21.33 3.85
N ILE A 26 -5.45 -21.06 3.08
CA ILE A 26 -6.80 -20.89 3.60
C ILE A 26 -7.32 -22.24 4.11
N PRO A 27 -7.88 -22.31 5.33
CA PRO A 27 -8.41 -23.55 5.87
C PRO A 27 -9.47 -24.19 4.97
N ASN A 28 -9.35 -25.49 4.72
CA ASN A 28 -10.29 -26.26 3.89
C ASN A 28 -10.44 -25.77 2.44
N MET A 29 -9.50 -25.00 1.91
CA MET A 29 -9.44 -24.66 0.48
C MET A 29 -9.05 -25.90 -0.32
N THR A 30 -9.86 -26.22 -1.33
CA THR A 30 -9.60 -27.36 -2.23
C THR A 30 -9.70 -26.89 -3.68
N VAL A 31 -9.07 -27.60 -4.61
CA VAL A 31 -9.17 -27.29 -6.05
C VAL A 31 -10.63 -27.25 -6.52
N LYS A 32 -11.48 -28.14 -6.00
CA LYS A 32 -12.91 -28.16 -6.29
C LYS A 32 -13.59 -26.85 -5.91
N LYS A 33 -13.35 -26.34 -4.70
CA LYS A 33 -13.93 -25.06 -4.22
C LYS A 33 -13.38 -23.87 -5.00
N VAL A 34 -12.10 -23.89 -5.37
CA VAL A 34 -11.50 -22.86 -6.22
C VAL A 34 -12.22 -22.81 -7.56
N ARG A 35 -12.42 -23.97 -8.18
CA ARG A 35 -13.13 -24.08 -9.45
C ARG A 35 -14.58 -23.59 -9.35
N GLU A 36 -15.34 -24.10 -8.36
CA GLU A 36 -16.73 -23.72 -8.12
C GLU A 36 -16.88 -22.21 -7.96
N TYR A 37 -15.99 -21.57 -7.21
CA TYR A 37 -16.03 -20.11 -7.05
C TYR A 37 -15.70 -19.37 -8.35
N LEU A 38 -14.62 -19.73 -9.03
CA LEU A 38 -14.18 -19.05 -10.26
C LEU A 38 -15.14 -19.23 -11.45
N GLU A 39 -15.95 -20.31 -11.47
CA GLU A 39 -16.97 -20.51 -12.49
C GLU A 39 -18.23 -19.67 -12.25
N HIS A 40 -18.45 -19.15 -11.03
CA HIS A 40 -19.67 -18.44 -10.66
C HIS A 40 -19.43 -16.99 -10.19
N VAL A 41 -18.15 -16.60 -9.99
CA VAL A 41 -17.83 -15.23 -9.58
C VAL A 41 -18.05 -14.27 -10.73
N ASP A 42 -18.94 -13.35 -10.51
CA ASP A 42 -19.21 -12.10 -11.23
C ASP A 42 -18.71 -12.05 -12.70
N GLU A 43 -19.36 -12.85 -13.57
CA GLU A 43 -19.04 -12.98 -15.00
C GLU A 43 -19.06 -11.62 -15.74
N ALA A 44 -19.77 -10.63 -15.20
CA ALA A 44 -19.85 -9.29 -15.79
C ALA A 44 -18.56 -8.46 -15.63
N GLN A 45 -17.66 -8.86 -14.73
CA GLN A 45 -16.45 -8.09 -14.42
C GLN A 45 -15.14 -8.76 -14.87
N CYS A 46 -15.16 -10.08 -15.07
CA CYS A 46 -13.98 -10.84 -15.45
C CYS A 46 -14.30 -11.74 -16.64
N CYS A 47 -13.83 -11.36 -17.80
CA CYS A 47 -14.15 -12.05 -19.04
C CYS A 47 -13.57 -13.46 -19.16
N ARG A 48 -12.60 -13.84 -18.31
CA ARG A 48 -11.90 -15.12 -18.37
C ARG A 48 -11.56 -15.66 -16.98
N VAL A 49 -11.71 -16.98 -16.81
CA VAL A 49 -11.38 -17.68 -15.55
C VAL A 49 -9.94 -17.38 -15.09
N GLY A 50 -8.98 -17.24 -16.00
CA GLY A 50 -7.60 -16.91 -15.64
C GLY A 50 -7.44 -15.52 -15.03
N GLU A 51 -8.17 -14.53 -15.51
CA GLU A 51 -8.17 -13.16 -14.98
C GLU A 51 -8.82 -13.11 -13.60
N SER A 52 -9.94 -13.82 -13.43
CA SER A 52 -10.60 -13.97 -12.14
C SER A 52 -9.70 -14.70 -11.13
N ALA A 53 -8.99 -15.74 -11.56
CA ALA A 53 -8.06 -16.48 -10.70
C ALA A 53 -6.88 -15.61 -10.26
N GLN A 54 -6.33 -14.78 -11.14
CA GLN A 54 -5.27 -13.84 -10.81
C GLN A 54 -5.76 -12.80 -9.80
N LEU A 55 -6.89 -12.16 -10.10
CA LEU A 55 -7.49 -11.13 -9.25
C LEU A 55 -7.80 -11.67 -7.85
N TRP A 56 -8.34 -12.90 -7.79
CA TRP A 56 -8.64 -13.53 -6.51
C TRP A 56 -7.37 -13.93 -5.74
N ALA A 57 -6.35 -14.45 -6.41
CA ALA A 57 -5.06 -14.73 -5.77
C ALA A 57 -4.43 -13.48 -5.16
N ASP A 58 -4.49 -12.35 -5.86
CA ASP A 58 -4.00 -11.06 -5.38
C ASP A 58 -4.82 -10.56 -4.19
N TYR A 59 -6.14 -10.65 -4.26
CA TYR A 59 -7.05 -10.30 -3.18
C TYR A 59 -6.78 -11.11 -1.89
N LEU A 60 -6.67 -12.44 -2.01
CA LEU A 60 -6.40 -13.31 -0.86
C LEU A 60 -5.03 -13.02 -0.22
N ARG A 61 -4.02 -12.67 -1.02
CA ARG A 61 -2.71 -12.23 -0.50
C ARG A 61 -2.85 -10.93 0.28
N MET A 62 -3.61 -9.96 -0.24
CA MET A 62 -3.87 -8.70 0.46
C MET A 62 -4.62 -8.91 1.78
N LEU A 63 -5.62 -9.80 1.82
CA LEU A 63 -6.31 -10.14 3.07
C LEU A 63 -5.36 -10.70 4.11
N ARG A 64 -4.45 -11.60 3.72
CA ARG A 64 -3.42 -12.13 4.61
C ARG A 64 -2.47 -11.03 5.09
N ASP A 65 -2.01 -10.16 4.20
CA ASP A 65 -1.08 -9.08 4.53
C ASP A 65 -1.73 -7.99 5.41
N LEU A 66 -3.06 -7.93 5.42
CA LEU A 66 -3.88 -7.10 6.31
C LEU A 66 -4.28 -7.81 7.61
N ASP A 67 -3.80 -9.04 7.83
CA ASP A 67 -4.12 -9.88 9.00
C ASP A 67 -5.63 -10.13 9.17
N CYS A 68 -6.36 -10.28 8.05
CA CYS A 68 -7.78 -10.57 8.06
C CYS A 68 -8.05 -12.05 8.39
N ASP A 69 -9.24 -12.32 8.95
CA ASP A 69 -9.68 -13.68 9.25
C ASP A 69 -9.99 -14.47 7.96
N LEU A 70 -9.06 -15.32 7.55
CA LEU A 70 -9.21 -16.18 6.38
C LEU A 70 -10.12 -17.41 6.61
N THR A 71 -10.78 -17.53 7.75
CA THR A 71 -11.84 -18.52 8.00
C THR A 71 -13.22 -17.99 7.64
N ASP A 72 -13.39 -16.67 7.51
CA ASP A 72 -14.64 -16.03 7.11
C ASP A 72 -14.91 -16.26 5.62
N LYS A 73 -15.91 -17.10 5.34
CA LYS A 73 -16.31 -17.44 3.98
C LYS A 73 -16.84 -16.26 3.17
N GLN A 74 -17.49 -15.28 3.82
CA GLN A 74 -18.00 -14.10 3.11
C GLN A 74 -16.86 -13.21 2.65
N LEU A 75 -15.77 -13.18 3.44
CA LEU A 75 -14.59 -12.43 3.10
C LEU A 75 -13.79 -13.10 1.98
N ILE A 76 -13.53 -14.42 2.08
CA ILE A 76 -12.71 -15.13 1.10
C ILE A 76 -13.40 -15.45 -0.23
N TYR A 77 -14.77 -15.49 -0.23
CA TYR A 77 -15.60 -15.71 -1.43
C TYR A 77 -16.55 -14.51 -1.67
N PRO A 78 -16.04 -13.32 -1.96
CA PRO A 78 -16.89 -12.15 -2.15
C PRO A 78 -17.75 -12.27 -3.40
N ASN A 79 -18.99 -11.78 -3.34
CA ASN A 79 -19.89 -11.75 -4.49
C ASN A 79 -19.38 -10.82 -5.61
N SER A 80 -18.69 -9.74 -5.26
CA SER A 80 -18.08 -8.81 -6.21
C SER A 80 -16.57 -8.74 -5.95
N LEU A 81 -15.84 -9.64 -6.59
CA LEU A 81 -14.40 -9.80 -6.39
C LEU A 81 -13.62 -8.52 -6.73
N LYS A 82 -13.94 -7.89 -7.86
CA LYS A 82 -13.27 -6.66 -8.30
C LYS A 82 -13.40 -5.54 -7.27
N ARG A 83 -14.61 -5.32 -6.75
CA ARG A 83 -14.88 -4.28 -5.76
C ARG A 83 -14.12 -4.53 -4.46
N GLU A 84 -14.13 -5.75 -3.96
CA GLU A 84 -13.45 -6.10 -2.70
C GLU A 84 -11.92 -6.11 -2.86
N HIS A 85 -11.42 -6.55 -4.02
CA HIS A 85 -10.00 -6.41 -4.37
C HIS A 85 -9.56 -4.94 -4.33
N ASP A 86 -10.30 -4.04 -4.98
CA ASP A 86 -9.95 -2.62 -5.04
C ASP A 86 -10.00 -1.94 -3.66
N LYS A 87 -10.91 -2.39 -2.77
CA LYS A 87 -10.94 -1.96 -1.37
C LYS A 87 -9.70 -2.43 -0.60
N ALA A 88 -9.34 -3.70 -0.74
CA ALA A 88 -8.16 -4.27 -0.09
C ALA A 88 -6.87 -3.58 -0.57
N ALA A 89 -6.76 -3.31 -1.88
CA ALA A 89 -5.62 -2.61 -2.46
C ALA A 89 -5.47 -1.20 -1.88
N ARG A 90 -6.57 -0.43 -1.76
CA ARG A 90 -6.55 0.89 -1.10
C ARG A 90 -6.10 0.80 0.35
N LYS A 91 -6.60 -0.19 1.10
CA LYS A 91 -6.23 -0.37 2.51
C LYS A 91 -4.75 -0.75 2.68
N ILE A 92 -4.21 -1.60 1.80
CA ILE A 92 -2.76 -1.92 1.79
C ILE A 92 -1.92 -0.67 1.55
N THR A 93 -2.33 0.18 0.60
CA THR A 93 -1.63 1.44 0.32
C THR A 93 -1.64 2.34 1.55
N GLN A 94 -2.83 2.55 2.14
CA GLN A 94 -2.97 3.37 3.35
C GLN A 94 -2.07 2.88 4.49
N VAL A 95 -2.06 1.56 4.78
CA VAL A 95 -1.21 0.99 5.85
C VAL A 95 0.27 1.20 5.56
N LYS A 96 0.69 1.11 4.29
CA LYS A 96 2.09 1.37 3.91
C LYS A 96 2.47 2.84 4.10
N ASP A 97 1.58 3.74 3.71
CA ASP A 97 1.79 5.19 3.85
C ASP A 97 1.84 5.59 5.34
N GLU A 98 0.96 5.04 6.17
CA GLU A 98 0.98 5.24 7.62
C GLU A 98 2.27 4.73 8.27
N LYS A 99 2.75 3.54 7.90
CA LYS A 99 4.02 2.99 8.37
C LYS A 99 5.21 3.85 7.94
N LEU A 100 5.23 4.28 6.69
CA LEU A 100 6.29 5.17 6.20
C LEU A 100 6.29 6.48 6.97
N ASN A 101 5.11 7.06 7.21
CA ASN A 101 4.99 8.32 7.95
C ASN A 101 5.39 8.17 9.41
N GLN A 102 5.13 7.02 10.04
CA GLN A 102 5.63 6.74 11.38
C GLN A 102 7.17 6.72 11.43
N VAL A 103 7.81 5.98 10.51
CA VAL A 103 9.29 5.95 10.43
C VAL A 103 9.86 7.33 10.15
N PHE A 104 9.17 8.12 9.33
CA PHE A 104 9.53 9.52 9.06
C PHE A 104 9.51 10.36 10.34
N ARG A 105 8.45 10.28 11.16
CA ARG A 105 8.33 10.99 12.43
C ARG A 105 9.45 10.63 13.40
N GLU A 106 9.71 9.34 13.58
CA GLU A 106 10.81 8.85 14.44
C GLU A 106 12.19 9.37 13.98
N ARG A 107 12.35 9.59 12.68
CA ARG A 107 13.57 10.19 12.12
C ARG A 107 13.60 11.70 12.32
N ALA A 108 12.47 12.38 12.17
CA ALA A 108 12.33 13.80 12.37
C ALA A 108 12.70 14.20 13.82
N GLU A 109 12.21 13.44 14.82
CA GLU A 109 12.58 13.65 16.23
C GLU A 109 14.10 13.61 16.47
N LYS A 110 14.82 12.71 15.77
CA LYS A 110 16.29 12.65 15.83
C LYS A 110 16.96 13.83 15.12
N ASN A 111 16.28 14.44 14.18
CA ASN A 111 16.75 15.58 13.39
C ASN A 111 16.39 16.92 14.03
N ASP A 112 15.55 16.98 15.08
CA ASP A 112 15.20 18.21 15.80
C ASP A 112 16.42 18.96 16.37
N LYS A 113 17.54 18.27 16.54
CA LYS A 113 18.83 18.90 16.88
C LYS A 113 19.31 19.94 15.86
N TYR A 114 18.79 19.92 14.64
CA TYR A 114 19.08 20.90 13.59
C TYR A 114 18.07 22.05 13.57
N ALA A 115 16.99 21.97 14.35
CA ALA A 115 16.08 23.08 14.53
C ALA A 115 16.79 24.25 15.22
N TRP A 116 16.55 25.44 14.73
CA TRP A 116 17.23 26.63 15.21
C TRP A 116 16.38 27.88 14.97
N GLU A 117 16.56 28.89 15.81
CA GLU A 117 15.83 30.13 15.75
C GLU A 117 16.69 31.32 16.19
N ASN A 118 16.57 32.47 15.54
CA ASN A 118 17.05 33.74 15.97
C ASN A 118 16.00 34.85 15.68
N GLU A 119 16.37 36.11 15.87
CA GLU A 119 15.47 37.25 15.68
C GLU A 119 14.90 37.35 14.22
N ASN A 120 15.63 36.84 13.23
CA ASN A 120 15.31 36.99 11.82
C ASN A 120 14.76 35.73 11.18
N PHE A 121 15.25 34.56 11.58
CA PHE A 121 14.97 33.27 10.90
C PHE A 121 14.69 32.14 11.89
N LYS A 122 13.90 31.21 11.40
CA LYS A 122 13.60 29.95 12.07
C LYS A 122 13.84 28.77 11.10
N VAL A 123 14.56 27.76 11.60
CA VAL A 123 14.76 26.48 10.91
C VAL A 123 13.85 25.44 11.54
N LEU A 124 12.97 24.86 10.74
CA LEU A 124 11.99 23.87 11.17
C LEU A 124 12.31 22.51 10.53
N ILE A 125 12.17 21.47 11.32
CA ILE A 125 12.25 20.09 10.83
C ILE A 125 10.83 19.60 10.56
N PRO A 126 10.51 19.08 9.34
CA PRO A 126 9.20 18.52 9.07
C PRO A 126 9.00 17.22 9.85
N HIS A 127 7.84 17.03 10.48
CA HIS A 127 7.48 15.85 11.26
C HIS A 127 6.45 14.95 10.55
N ASP A 128 5.94 15.38 9.39
CA ASP A 128 5.00 14.62 8.59
C ASP A 128 5.35 14.72 7.10
N ILE A 129 5.17 13.63 6.37
CA ILE A 129 5.46 13.59 4.93
C ILE A 129 4.58 14.60 4.17
N SER A 130 3.37 14.85 4.64
CA SER A 130 2.49 15.85 4.03
C SER A 130 3.07 17.26 4.05
N GLU A 131 3.90 17.60 5.04
CA GLU A 131 4.59 18.88 5.11
C GLU A 131 5.58 19.07 3.96
N LEU A 132 6.28 17.97 3.56
CA LEU A 132 7.16 17.99 2.39
C LEU A 132 6.38 18.28 1.10
N TYR A 133 5.19 17.66 0.95
CA TYR A 133 4.33 17.91 -0.22
C TYR A 133 3.84 19.36 -0.28
N GLU A 134 3.40 19.91 0.85
CA GLU A 134 2.94 21.28 0.94
C GLU A 134 4.08 22.28 0.65
N GLU A 135 5.26 22.04 1.19
CA GLU A 135 6.46 22.86 0.94
C GLU A 135 6.84 22.83 -0.55
N GLY A 136 6.94 21.62 -1.13
CA GLY A 136 7.24 21.46 -2.55
C GLY A 136 6.22 22.14 -3.45
N ARG A 137 4.94 22.06 -3.11
CA ARG A 137 3.87 22.73 -3.82
C ARG A 137 3.99 24.27 -3.76
N LYS A 138 4.26 24.82 -2.57
CA LYS A 138 4.35 26.26 -2.35
C LYS A 138 5.59 26.87 -3.00
N LEU A 139 6.74 26.16 -2.97
CA LEU A 139 8.01 26.64 -3.53
C LEU A 139 8.30 26.10 -4.94
N SER A 140 7.38 25.30 -5.53
CA SER A 140 7.50 24.73 -6.88
C SER A 140 8.78 23.90 -7.07
N HIS A 141 9.12 23.03 -6.09
CA HIS A 141 10.27 22.12 -6.17
C HIS A 141 9.95 20.71 -5.69
N CYS A 142 10.88 19.76 -5.91
CA CYS A 142 10.64 18.32 -5.78
C CYS A 142 10.72 17.75 -4.35
N VAL A 143 10.84 18.55 -3.30
CA VAL A 143 11.02 18.05 -1.92
C VAL A 143 9.88 17.11 -1.48
N GLY A 144 8.69 17.24 -2.02
CA GLY A 144 7.58 16.32 -1.76
C GLY A 144 7.90 14.84 -2.05
N THR A 145 8.91 14.55 -2.88
CA THR A 145 9.35 13.17 -3.18
C THR A 145 10.35 12.60 -2.17
N TYR A 146 10.81 13.40 -1.21
CA TYR A 146 11.88 13.03 -0.28
C TYR A 146 11.43 12.20 0.93
N GLY A 147 10.12 11.99 1.13
CA GLY A 147 9.58 11.31 2.28
C GLY A 147 10.27 9.98 2.63
N LYS A 148 10.48 9.12 1.62
CA LYS A 148 11.17 7.85 1.80
C LYS A 148 12.67 8.02 2.12
N VAL A 149 13.36 8.92 1.45
CA VAL A 149 14.81 9.15 1.62
C VAL A 149 15.12 9.68 3.01
N VAL A 150 14.27 10.59 3.51
CA VAL A 150 14.35 11.12 4.89
C VAL A 150 14.02 10.04 5.91
N ALA A 151 12.97 9.26 5.72
CA ALA A 151 12.61 8.15 6.61
C ALA A 151 13.73 7.12 6.72
N GLU A 152 14.41 6.80 5.61
CA GLU A 152 15.59 5.91 5.58
C GLU A 152 16.85 6.56 6.21
N GLY A 153 16.81 7.85 6.56
CA GLY A 153 17.93 8.57 7.16
C GLY A 153 19.07 8.86 6.20
N LYS A 154 18.82 8.88 4.91
CA LYS A 154 19.81 9.18 3.86
C LYS A 154 19.94 10.68 3.58
N SER A 155 18.98 11.47 4.04
CA SER A 155 18.94 12.91 3.89
C SER A 155 18.19 13.52 5.08
N VAL A 156 18.51 14.76 5.40
CA VAL A 156 17.77 15.60 6.34
C VAL A 156 17.23 16.80 5.58
N VAL A 157 15.95 17.07 5.71
CA VAL A 157 15.31 18.24 5.13
C VAL A 157 14.95 19.21 6.24
N ALA A 158 15.25 20.48 6.04
CA ALA A 158 14.84 21.55 6.92
C ALA A 158 14.22 22.72 6.15
N PHE A 159 13.19 23.32 6.75
CA PHE A 159 12.48 24.47 6.21
C PHE A 159 12.99 25.75 6.85
N ILE A 160 13.31 26.73 6.06
CA ILE A 160 13.69 28.06 6.57
C ILE A 160 12.49 28.98 6.44
N ARG A 161 12.22 29.69 7.53
CA ARG A 161 11.14 30.68 7.67
C ARG A 161 11.70 32.01 8.17
N LYS A 162 11.00 33.11 7.88
CA LYS A 162 11.22 34.35 8.61
C LYS A 162 10.65 34.21 10.01
N ALA A 163 11.34 34.68 11.03
CA ALA A 163 10.83 34.64 12.40
C ALA A 163 9.52 35.43 12.56
N SER A 164 9.34 36.49 11.74
CA SER A 164 8.12 37.30 11.69
C SER A 164 6.94 36.62 10.96
N ASP A 165 7.19 35.56 10.17
CA ASP A 165 6.16 34.84 9.42
C ASP A 165 6.59 33.39 9.17
N VAL A 166 6.27 32.52 10.13
CA VAL A 166 6.63 31.10 10.12
C VAL A 166 5.75 30.25 9.18
N ASN A 167 4.64 30.79 8.69
CA ASN A 167 3.71 30.07 7.84
C ASN A 167 4.04 30.21 6.35
N THR A 168 4.80 31.21 5.98
CA THR A 168 5.23 31.42 4.59
C THR A 168 6.59 30.79 4.36
N PRO A 169 6.71 29.81 3.44
CA PRO A 169 7.98 29.23 3.06
C PRO A 169 8.94 30.28 2.51
N LEU A 170 10.18 30.24 2.97
CA LEU A 170 11.26 31.05 2.43
C LEU A 170 12.18 30.23 1.51
N CYS A 171 12.72 29.15 2.04
CA CYS A 171 13.45 28.14 1.25
C CYS A 171 13.53 26.83 2.03
N THR A 172 13.91 25.76 1.31
CA THR A 172 14.16 24.43 1.84
C THR A 172 15.63 24.10 1.67
N ILE A 173 16.24 23.48 2.66
CA ILE A 173 17.62 22.99 2.59
C ILE A 173 17.64 21.47 2.79
N GLU A 174 18.58 20.81 2.14
CA GLU A 174 18.96 19.42 2.33
C GLU A 174 20.34 19.39 2.99
N ILE A 175 20.48 18.54 4.02
CA ILE A 175 21.69 18.37 4.84
C ILE A 175 22.19 16.94 4.71
#